data_55ba5a42a70babb58652ca1be4048f84
#
_entry.id   55ba5a42a70babb58652ca1be4048f84
#
_cell.length_a   1.000
_cell.length_b   1.000
_cell.length_c   1.000
_cell.angle_alpha   90.00
_cell.angle_beta   90.00
_cell.angle_gamma   90.00
#
_symmetry.space_group_name_H-M   'P 1'
#
loop_
_entity.id
_entity.type
_entity.pdbx_description
1 polymer ?
#
loop_
_entity_poly.entity_id
_entity_poly.type
_entity_poly.pdbx_seq_one_letter_code
_entity_poly.pdbx_strand_id
1 'polypeptide(L)'
;MRFKLFQQRLPKQTIMGAWSFIDGNLYNSIINSGGGAQYNKVHLVPFGEFIPFEKYLRGLISFFDMPMSSVQGGSKNQELMYLDSNNEVGYSALICFDIAFSESVRKSNLSSKFIINVSNDTWFGNSIGPYQHLYLARIRAFENNRWLIRAANDGVYD
;
A
#
# COMPACT_ATOMS: atom_id res chain seq x y z
N MET A 1 -15.47 5.08 -15.21
CA MET A 1 -15.20 4.92 -16.65
C MET A 1 -13.75 5.26 -17.07
N ARG A 2 -13.14 6.36 -16.63
CA ARG A 2 -11.74 6.74 -16.97
C ARG A 2 -10.68 5.72 -16.52
N PHE A 3 -10.84 5.06 -15.37
CA PHE A 3 -9.88 4.12 -14.81
C PHE A 3 -9.72 2.84 -15.65
N LYS A 4 -10.84 2.27 -16.15
CA LYS A 4 -10.80 1.09 -17.06
C LYS A 4 -10.05 1.37 -18.37
N LEU A 5 -10.21 2.58 -18.93
CA LEU A 5 -9.49 3.00 -20.15
C LEU A 5 -7.99 3.17 -19.91
N PHE A 6 -7.58 3.56 -18.69
CA PHE A 6 -6.18 3.66 -18.30
C PHE A 6 -5.54 2.27 -18.18
N GLN A 7 -6.22 1.32 -17.54
CA GLN A 7 -5.75 -0.06 -17.43
C GLN A 7 -5.51 -0.75 -18.78
N GLN A 8 -6.34 -0.45 -19.79
CA GLN A 8 -6.18 -1.02 -21.14
C GLN A 8 -4.94 -0.52 -21.88
N ARG A 9 -4.34 0.60 -21.46
CA ARG A 9 -3.12 1.18 -22.05
C ARG A 9 -1.84 0.79 -21.32
N LEU A 10 -1.96 0.13 -20.17
CA LEU A 10 -0.79 -0.33 -19.42
C LEU A 10 -0.23 -1.64 -20.05
N PRO A 11 1.08 -1.88 -19.89
CA PRO A 11 1.66 -3.20 -20.20
C PRO A 11 0.90 -4.30 -19.44
N LYS A 12 0.87 -5.51 -20.02
CA LYS A 12 0.10 -6.64 -19.48
C LYS A 12 0.38 -7.01 -18.02
N GLN A 13 1.51 -6.56 -17.47
CA GLN A 13 1.91 -6.83 -16.08
C GLN A 13 2.44 -5.54 -15.43
N THR A 14 1.54 -4.65 -15.10
CA THR A 14 1.88 -3.45 -14.34
C THR A 14 1.29 -3.55 -12.94
N ILE A 15 2.15 -3.42 -11.92
CA ILE A 15 1.75 -3.31 -10.53
C ILE A 15 2.02 -1.88 -10.09
N MET A 16 0.99 -1.21 -9.58
CA MET A 16 1.09 0.21 -9.25
C MET A 16 0.26 0.58 -8.03
N GLY A 17 0.75 1.56 -7.26
CA GLY A 17 -0.04 2.24 -6.25
C GLY A 17 -1.02 3.21 -6.90
N ALA A 18 -2.25 3.22 -6.44
CA ALA A 18 -3.29 4.13 -6.93
C ALA A 18 -4.37 4.37 -5.87
N TRP A 19 -5.04 5.51 -6.00
CA TRP A 19 -6.28 5.74 -5.28
C TRP A 19 -7.44 5.05 -5.99
N SER A 20 -8.26 4.32 -5.25
CA SER A 20 -9.45 3.65 -5.78
C SER A 20 -10.70 4.01 -5.00
N PHE A 21 -11.81 4.12 -5.73
CA PHE A 21 -13.14 4.32 -5.16
C PHE A 21 -13.93 3.02 -5.27
N ILE A 22 -14.36 2.48 -4.13
CA ILE A 22 -15.17 1.25 -4.04
C ILE A 22 -16.36 1.58 -3.14
N ASP A 23 -17.56 1.42 -3.65
CA ASP A 23 -18.82 1.66 -2.91
C ASP A 23 -18.86 3.01 -2.19
N GLY A 24 -18.37 4.05 -2.85
CA GLY A 24 -18.34 5.42 -2.32
C GLY A 24 -17.19 5.73 -1.35
N ASN A 25 -16.35 4.76 -1.03
CA ASN A 25 -15.19 4.92 -0.13
C ASN A 25 -13.88 5.03 -0.92
N LEU A 26 -12.98 5.87 -0.42
CA LEU A 26 -11.64 6.05 -0.97
C LEU A 26 -10.64 5.11 -0.29
N TYR A 27 -9.87 4.37 -1.08
CA TYR A 27 -8.80 3.48 -0.62
C TYR A 27 -7.46 3.85 -1.26
N ASN A 28 -6.40 3.67 -0.50
CA ASN A 28 -5.04 3.61 -1.02
C ASN A 28 -4.76 2.16 -1.43
N SER A 29 -4.49 1.91 -2.70
CA SER A 29 -4.52 0.55 -3.25
C SER A 29 -3.29 0.22 -4.09
N ILE A 30 -2.94 -1.06 -4.12
CA ILE A 30 -2.10 -1.65 -5.18
C ILE A 30 -3.01 -2.33 -6.17
N ILE A 31 -2.79 -2.05 -7.45
CA ILE A 31 -3.53 -2.64 -8.56
C ILE A 31 -2.56 -3.39 -9.44
N ASN A 32 -2.95 -4.61 -9.84
CA ASN A 32 -2.26 -5.40 -10.84
C ASN A 32 -3.09 -5.47 -12.12
N SER A 33 -2.58 -4.92 -13.22
CA SER A 33 -3.27 -4.94 -14.51
C SER A 33 -3.35 -6.33 -15.15
N GLY A 34 -2.40 -7.21 -14.82
CA GLY A 34 -2.33 -8.57 -15.36
C GLY A 34 -3.29 -9.56 -14.70
N GLY A 35 -3.44 -9.49 -13.38
CA GLY A 35 -4.29 -10.39 -12.59
C GLY A 35 -5.66 -9.82 -12.24
N GLY A 36 -5.92 -8.52 -12.52
CA GLY A 36 -7.17 -7.85 -12.16
C GLY A 36 -7.42 -7.73 -10.65
N ALA A 37 -6.46 -8.16 -9.82
CA ALA A 37 -6.54 -8.13 -8.37
C ALA A 37 -6.18 -6.75 -7.81
N GLN A 38 -6.73 -6.44 -6.64
CA GLN A 38 -6.48 -5.21 -5.92
C GLN A 38 -6.24 -5.50 -4.44
N TYR A 39 -5.22 -4.85 -3.88
CA TYR A 39 -4.98 -4.81 -2.44
C TYR A 39 -5.26 -3.40 -1.93
N ASN A 40 -5.98 -3.28 -0.82
CA ASN A 40 -6.26 -2.01 -0.15
C ASN A 40 -5.44 -1.92 1.12
N LYS A 41 -4.75 -0.81 1.31
CA LYS A 41 -3.90 -0.56 2.47
C LYS A 41 -4.65 -0.80 3.78
N VAL A 42 -4.06 -1.59 4.67
CA VAL A 42 -4.68 -1.98 5.95
C VAL A 42 -4.35 -0.98 7.05
N HIS A 43 -3.08 -0.62 7.18
CA HIS A 43 -2.61 0.25 8.26
C HIS A 43 -2.42 1.68 7.76
N LEU A 44 -3.42 2.48 8.00
CA LEU A 44 -3.41 3.90 7.61
C LEU A 44 -2.48 4.70 8.53
N VAL A 45 -1.85 5.73 7.97
CA VAL A 45 -1.00 6.65 8.72
C VAL A 45 -1.88 7.66 9.46
N PRO A 46 -1.82 7.70 10.81
CA PRO A 46 -2.55 8.71 11.58
C PRO A 46 -2.16 10.12 11.14
N PHE A 47 -3.12 11.01 11.07
CA PHE A 47 -3.00 12.41 10.63
C PHE A 47 -2.56 12.63 9.18
N GLY A 48 -2.17 11.57 8.47
CA GLY A 48 -1.84 11.61 7.05
C GLY A 48 -2.96 11.05 6.17
N GLU A 49 -3.53 9.92 6.55
CA GLU A 49 -4.58 9.22 5.79
C GLU A 49 -5.91 9.17 6.52
N PHE A 50 -5.90 9.31 7.84
CA PHE A 50 -7.10 9.43 8.66
C PHE A 50 -6.83 10.29 9.89
N ILE A 51 -7.88 10.89 10.44
CA ILE A 51 -7.81 11.68 11.67
C ILE A 51 -8.32 10.84 12.84
N PRO A 52 -7.44 10.46 13.80
CA PRO A 52 -7.91 9.81 15.00
C PRO A 52 -8.88 10.72 15.77
N PHE A 53 -9.98 10.15 16.26
CA PHE A 53 -11.02 10.91 16.99
C PHE A 53 -11.64 12.05 16.18
N GLU A 54 -11.75 11.91 14.86
CA GLU A 54 -12.25 12.94 13.94
C GLU A 54 -13.52 13.62 14.44
N LYS A 55 -14.47 12.86 14.99
CA LYS A 55 -15.75 13.40 15.54
C LYS A 55 -15.57 14.47 16.60
N TYR A 56 -14.45 14.45 17.32
CA TYR A 56 -14.15 15.41 18.40
C TYR A 56 -13.22 16.54 17.93
N LEU A 57 -12.43 16.31 16.87
CA LEU A 57 -11.42 17.25 16.39
C LEU A 57 -11.89 18.08 15.19
N ARG A 58 -12.88 17.60 14.46
CA ARG A 58 -13.47 18.32 13.32
C ARG A 58 -14.12 19.61 13.80
N GLY A 59 -13.73 20.73 13.20
CA GLY A 59 -14.20 22.07 13.60
C GLY A 59 -13.40 22.76 14.71
N LEU A 60 -12.47 22.08 15.38
CA LEU A 60 -11.58 22.69 16.37
C LEU A 60 -10.31 23.29 15.75
N ILE A 61 -9.83 22.71 14.67
CA ILE A 61 -8.61 23.16 13.98
C ILE A 61 -8.84 23.01 12.47
N SER A 62 -8.82 24.11 11.74
CA SER A 62 -9.02 24.15 10.28
C SER A 62 -8.02 23.31 9.48
N PHE A 63 -6.88 22.95 10.08
CA PHE A 63 -5.89 22.02 9.51
C PHE A 63 -6.45 20.61 9.30
N PHE A 64 -7.45 20.18 10.07
CA PHE A 64 -8.05 18.83 9.96
C PHE A 64 -9.20 18.75 8.93
N ASP A 65 -9.55 19.85 8.30
CA ASP A 65 -10.58 19.88 7.25
C ASP A 65 -10.04 19.50 5.86
N MET A 66 -8.85 18.84 5.79
CA MET A 66 -8.25 18.44 4.53
C MET A 66 -9.00 17.27 3.88
N PRO A 67 -9.14 17.28 2.52
CA PRO A 67 -9.91 16.26 1.78
C PRO A 67 -9.38 14.83 1.89
N MET A 68 -8.12 14.67 2.35
CA MET A 68 -7.44 13.38 2.49
C MET A 68 -7.79 12.62 3.79
N SER A 69 -8.59 13.21 4.67
CA SER A 69 -8.91 12.64 5.99
C SER A 69 -9.97 11.54 5.98
N SER A 70 -10.40 11.08 4.82
CA SER A 70 -11.49 10.09 4.68
C SER A 70 -11.07 8.80 3.97
N VAL A 71 -9.78 8.45 4.00
CA VAL A 71 -9.31 7.17 3.46
C VAL A 71 -9.78 6.04 4.34
N GLN A 72 -10.31 4.99 3.73
CA GLN A 72 -10.76 3.79 4.43
C GLN A 72 -9.63 2.74 4.47
N GLY A 73 -9.48 2.08 5.61
CA GLY A 73 -8.61 0.91 5.73
C GLY A 73 -9.19 -0.30 5.03
N GLY A 74 -8.34 -1.04 4.33
CA GLY A 74 -8.70 -2.32 3.73
C GLY A 74 -8.99 -3.40 4.78
N SER A 75 -9.64 -4.48 4.36
CA SER A 75 -9.82 -5.67 5.20
C SER A 75 -8.48 -6.25 5.65
N LYS A 76 -8.40 -6.74 6.89
CA LYS A 76 -7.23 -7.47 7.38
C LYS A 76 -7.05 -8.84 6.71
N ASN A 77 -8.11 -9.38 6.13
CA ASN A 77 -8.16 -10.68 5.46
C ASN A 77 -8.41 -10.44 3.96
N GLN A 78 -7.40 -9.92 3.28
CA GLN A 78 -7.45 -9.79 1.82
C GLN A 78 -6.78 -10.99 1.18
N GLU A 79 -7.26 -11.37 0.00
CA GLU A 79 -6.71 -12.46 -0.77
C GLU A 79 -5.28 -12.13 -1.24
N LEU A 80 -4.48 -13.19 -1.43
CA LEU A 80 -3.15 -13.07 -1.97
C LEU A 80 -3.24 -12.51 -3.40
N MET A 81 -2.37 -11.57 -3.73
CA MET A 81 -2.25 -11.07 -5.09
C MET A 81 -1.38 -11.99 -5.94
N TYR A 82 -1.69 -12.10 -7.22
CA TYR A 82 -0.96 -12.95 -8.16
C TYR A 82 -0.44 -12.12 -9.33
N LEU A 83 0.71 -12.52 -9.89
CA LEU A 83 1.28 -11.83 -11.05
C LEU A 83 0.39 -11.98 -12.29
N ASP A 84 -0.19 -13.15 -12.45
CA ASP A 84 -0.98 -13.53 -13.62
C ASP A 84 -2.36 -14.09 -13.26
N SER A 85 -3.19 -14.27 -14.26
CA SER A 85 -4.53 -14.83 -14.13
C SER A 85 -4.55 -16.33 -13.79
N ASN A 86 -3.41 -17.02 -13.90
CA ASN A 86 -3.32 -18.47 -13.61
C ASN A 86 -3.08 -18.73 -12.12
N ASN A 87 -2.87 -17.69 -11.33
CA ASN A 87 -2.65 -17.76 -9.87
C ASN A 87 -1.46 -18.64 -9.45
N GLU A 88 -0.41 -18.69 -10.28
CA GLU A 88 0.77 -19.54 -10.01
C GLU A 88 1.77 -18.85 -9.08
N VAL A 89 1.97 -17.54 -9.27
CA VAL A 89 2.97 -16.77 -8.54
C VAL A 89 2.31 -15.70 -7.67
N GLY A 90 2.02 -16.09 -6.44
CA GLY A 90 1.42 -15.22 -5.43
C GLY A 90 2.45 -14.34 -4.73
N TYR A 91 2.07 -13.09 -4.44
CA TYR A 91 2.91 -12.14 -3.71
C TYR A 91 2.12 -11.41 -2.62
N SER A 92 2.84 -11.02 -1.57
CA SER A 92 2.33 -10.15 -0.52
C SER A 92 2.44 -8.69 -0.97
N ALA A 93 1.31 -8.00 -1.02
CA ALA A 93 1.23 -6.59 -1.37
C ALA A 93 1.20 -5.73 -0.10
N LEU A 94 2.07 -4.73 -0.01
CA LEU A 94 2.18 -3.83 1.14
C LEU A 94 2.33 -2.39 0.66
N ILE A 95 1.61 -1.47 1.29
CA ILE A 95 1.68 -0.05 0.94
C ILE A 95 2.33 0.73 2.08
N CYS A 96 3.48 1.36 1.78
CA CYS A 96 4.14 2.31 2.65
C CYS A 96 4.25 1.77 4.10
N PHE A 97 3.54 2.39 5.04
CA PHE A 97 3.56 2.10 6.48
C PHE A 97 3.08 0.68 6.85
N ASP A 98 2.38 -0.06 5.97
CA ASP A 98 2.03 -1.46 6.22
C ASP A 98 3.24 -2.32 6.58
N ILE A 99 4.41 -2.00 6.00
CA ILE A 99 5.66 -2.72 6.23
C ILE A 99 6.14 -2.65 7.70
N ALA A 100 5.69 -1.67 8.47
CA ALA A 100 6.07 -1.52 9.88
C ALA A 100 5.43 -2.59 10.78
N PHE A 101 4.31 -3.19 10.37
CA PHE A 101 3.53 -4.13 11.17
C PHE A 101 3.95 -5.58 10.93
N SER A 102 4.93 -6.07 11.69
CA SER A 102 5.55 -7.39 11.51
C SER A 102 4.54 -8.54 11.44
N GLU A 103 3.55 -8.56 12.33
CA GLU A 103 2.54 -9.62 12.38
C GLU A 103 1.64 -9.62 11.13
N SER A 104 1.26 -8.45 10.65
CA SER A 104 0.48 -8.31 9.41
C SER A 104 1.28 -8.80 8.20
N VAL A 105 2.56 -8.39 8.12
CA VAL A 105 3.49 -8.83 7.08
C VAL A 105 3.68 -10.35 7.15
N ARG A 106 3.90 -10.90 8.32
CA ARG A 106 4.05 -12.35 8.50
C ARG A 106 2.84 -13.12 8.01
N LYS A 107 1.63 -12.68 8.38
CA LYS A 107 0.39 -13.33 7.94
C LYS A 107 0.21 -13.30 6.43
N SER A 108 0.46 -12.15 5.80
CA SER A 108 0.33 -12.01 4.35
C SER A 108 1.39 -12.82 3.57
N ASN A 109 2.50 -13.20 4.23
CA ASN A 109 3.59 -13.95 3.61
C ASN A 109 3.51 -15.47 3.77
N LEU A 110 2.53 -16.01 4.47
CA LEU A 110 2.42 -17.47 4.68
C LEU A 110 2.36 -18.25 3.36
N SER A 111 1.68 -17.71 2.36
CA SER A 111 1.51 -18.35 1.04
C SER A 111 2.16 -17.58 -0.11
N SER A 112 2.82 -16.45 0.15
CA SER A 112 3.46 -15.65 -0.89
C SER A 112 4.82 -16.19 -1.28
N LYS A 113 5.25 -15.90 -2.51
CA LYS A 113 6.61 -16.20 -2.99
C LYS A 113 7.58 -15.07 -2.72
N PHE A 114 7.11 -13.84 -2.73
CA PHE A 114 7.88 -12.62 -2.49
C PHE A 114 6.98 -11.48 -2.00
N ILE A 115 7.59 -10.37 -1.61
CA ILE A 115 6.93 -9.17 -1.10
C ILE A 115 7.04 -8.07 -2.16
N ILE A 116 5.94 -7.37 -2.43
CA ILE A 116 5.96 -6.09 -3.15
C ILE A 116 5.56 -4.99 -2.18
N ASN A 117 6.46 -4.01 -2.02
CA ASN A 117 6.21 -2.82 -1.23
C ASN A 117 6.24 -1.58 -2.14
N VAL A 118 5.10 -0.91 -2.28
CA VAL A 118 5.03 0.39 -2.96
C VAL A 118 4.88 1.50 -1.92
N SER A 119 5.58 2.60 -2.12
CA SER A 119 5.58 3.70 -1.15
C SER A 119 5.65 5.06 -1.82
N ASN A 120 5.09 6.06 -1.16
CA ASN A 120 5.38 7.45 -1.45
C ASN A 120 6.18 8.02 -0.28
N ASP A 121 7.49 8.10 -0.44
CA ASP A 121 8.41 8.55 0.61
C ASP A 121 8.62 10.08 0.59
N THR A 122 7.95 10.81 -0.31
CA THR A 122 7.96 12.29 -0.39
C THR A 122 7.60 12.95 0.95
N TRP A 123 6.77 12.27 1.76
CA TRP A 123 6.38 12.73 3.11
C TRP A 123 7.55 12.94 4.06
N PHE A 124 8.64 12.22 3.87
CA PHE A 124 9.81 12.30 4.74
C PHE A 124 10.73 13.48 4.39
N GLY A 125 10.53 14.13 3.23
CA GLY A 125 11.40 15.20 2.76
C GLY A 125 12.88 14.79 2.79
N ASN A 126 13.76 15.72 3.14
CA ASN A 126 15.21 15.49 3.22
C ASN A 126 15.67 14.86 4.55
N SER A 127 14.82 14.08 5.20
CA SER A 127 15.13 13.41 6.45
C SER A 127 15.78 12.03 6.25
N ILE A 128 16.17 11.37 7.35
CA ILE A 128 16.60 9.96 7.36
C ILE A 128 15.45 8.98 7.13
N GLY A 129 14.21 9.45 7.11
CA GLY A 129 12.99 8.64 7.03
C GLY A 129 12.97 7.62 5.89
N PRO A 130 13.30 7.97 4.64
CA PRO A 130 13.34 7.01 3.52
C PRO A 130 14.28 5.84 3.76
N TYR A 131 15.45 6.09 4.36
CA TYR A 131 16.42 5.05 4.70
C TYR A 131 15.93 4.15 5.82
N GLN A 132 15.33 4.71 6.87
CA GLN A 132 14.73 3.92 7.95
C GLN A 132 13.58 3.06 7.43
N HIS A 133 12.77 3.59 6.52
CA HIS A 133 11.69 2.87 5.88
C HIS A 133 12.19 1.70 5.02
N LEU A 134 13.26 1.91 4.24
CA LEU A 134 13.94 0.84 3.52
C LEU A 134 14.50 -0.23 4.49
N TYR A 135 15.12 0.19 5.59
CA TYR A 135 15.65 -0.73 6.61
C TYR A 135 14.54 -1.62 7.18
N LEU A 136 13.39 -1.05 7.50
CA LEU A 136 12.22 -1.83 7.94
C LEU A 136 11.81 -2.85 6.88
N ALA A 137 11.77 -2.45 5.62
CA ALA A 137 11.40 -3.33 4.52
C ALA A 137 12.37 -4.52 4.39
N ARG A 138 13.68 -4.27 4.51
CA ARG A 138 14.72 -5.32 4.50
C ARG A 138 14.58 -6.28 5.69
N ILE A 139 14.33 -5.75 6.89
CA ILE A 139 14.08 -6.58 8.08
C ILE A 139 12.87 -7.51 7.84
N ARG A 140 11.77 -6.99 7.28
CA ARG A 140 10.59 -7.81 6.97
C ARG A 140 10.89 -8.89 5.94
N ALA A 141 11.67 -8.59 4.90
CA ALA A 141 12.12 -9.57 3.92
C ALA A 141 12.93 -10.70 4.59
N PHE A 142 13.88 -10.34 5.44
CA PHE A 142 14.71 -11.29 6.18
C PHE A 142 13.89 -12.15 7.15
N GLU A 143 13.05 -11.56 7.98
CA GLU A 143 12.20 -12.28 8.96
C GLU A 143 11.27 -13.30 8.30
N ASN A 144 10.80 -13.00 7.09
CA ASN A 144 9.87 -13.86 6.36
C ASN A 144 10.56 -14.80 5.37
N ASN A 145 11.88 -14.71 5.24
CA ASN A 145 12.66 -15.45 4.22
C ASN A 145 12.05 -15.28 2.82
N ARG A 146 11.83 -14.03 2.41
CA ARG A 146 11.21 -13.67 1.12
C ARG A 146 12.01 -12.56 0.45
N TRP A 147 12.07 -12.64 -0.88
CA TRP A 147 12.53 -11.53 -1.69
C TRP A 147 11.60 -10.32 -1.55
N LEU A 148 12.18 -9.13 -1.55
CA LEU A 148 11.46 -7.88 -1.53
C LEU A 148 11.70 -7.13 -2.84
N ILE A 149 10.61 -6.67 -3.46
CA ILE A 149 10.64 -5.71 -4.55
C ILE A 149 10.03 -4.42 -4.02
N ARG A 150 10.81 -3.35 -3.98
CA ARG A 150 10.38 -2.05 -3.49
C ARG A 150 10.41 -1.00 -4.59
N ALA A 151 9.31 -0.26 -4.73
CA ALA A 151 9.21 0.93 -5.56
C ALA A 151 8.73 2.11 -4.70
N ALA A 152 9.47 3.19 -4.69
CA ALA A 152 9.13 4.38 -3.90
C ALA A 152 9.30 5.67 -4.73
N ASN A 153 8.35 6.61 -4.61
CA ASN A 153 8.51 7.97 -5.11
C ASN A 153 9.46 8.72 -4.18
N ASP A 154 10.47 9.37 -4.76
CA ASP A 154 11.49 10.16 -4.03
C ASP A 154 12.14 9.42 -2.84
N GLY A 155 12.10 8.09 -2.89
CA GLY A 155 12.63 7.21 -1.85
C GLY A 155 13.85 6.42 -2.30
N VAL A 156 14.28 5.50 -1.43
CA VAL A 156 15.36 4.56 -1.71
C VAL A 156 14.76 3.24 -2.20
N TYR A 157 15.34 2.70 -3.27
CA TYR A 157 14.89 1.47 -3.93
C TYR A 157 15.73 0.27 -3.49
N ASP A 158 15.13 -0.93 -3.63
CA ASP A 158 15.80 -2.20 -3.41
C ASP A 158 15.17 -3.31 -4.26
#